data_5348cd5f96bbb3ffb1297f0f2769906d
#
_entry.id   5348cd5f96bbb3ffb1297f0f2769906d
#
_cell.length_a   1.000
_cell.length_b   1.000
_cell.length_c   1.000
_cell.angle_alpha   90.00
_cell.angle_beta   90.00
_cell.angle_gamma   90.00
#
_symmetry.space_group_name_H-M   'P 1'
#
loop_
_entity.id
_entity.type
_entity.pdbx_description
1 polymer ?
#
loop_
_entity_poly.entity_id
_entity_poly.type
_entity_poly.pdbx_seq_one_letter_code
_entity_poly.pdbx_strand_id
1 'polypeptide(L)'
;MAIKMRVLYATSKKKMINIANMIKEQNNLAFNAVDCIPPAYSCDKERIVILAISAKGNVSDSVRLFCRELNKTRAQNVALMIDGDIGAANNIKSILAEAGTNVIDEVLYVKCGLFGSSVSPDEKAQISAWVDRVVANLK
;
A
#
# COMPACT_ATOMS: atom_id res chain seq x y z
N MET A 1 -19.21 -9.77 -3.42
CA MET A 1 -19.08 -8.54 -4.22
C MET A 1 -17.63 -8.07 -4.22
N ALA A 2 -17.08 -7.80 -5.40
CA ALA A 2 -15.69 -7.36 -5.51
C ALA A 2 -15.52 -5.94 -4.98
N ILE A 3 -14.51 -5.74 -4.15
CA ILE A 3 -14.14 -4.42 -3.65
C ILE A 3 -13.19 -3.77 -4.64
N LYS A 4 -13.45 -2.52 -4.99
CA LYS A 4 -12.55 -1.77 -5.86
C LYS A 4 -11.27 -1.44 -5.08
N MET A 5 -10.18 -2.10 -5.44
CA MET A 5 -8.90 -2.06 -4.74
C MET A 5 -7.75 -1.87 -5.70
N ARG A 6 -6.77 -1.10 -5.29
CA ARG A 6 -5.46 -1.00 -5.97
C ARG A 6 -4.34 -1.22 -4.99
N VAL A 7 -3.22 -1.75 -5.48
CA VAL A 7 -1.98 -1.90 -4.72
C VAL A 7 -0.89 -1.16 -5.48
N LEU A 8 -0.39 -0.07 -4.92
CA LEU A 8 0.59 0.79 -5.56
C LEU A 8 1.89 0.76 -4.76
N TYR A 9 3.02 0.62 -5.45
CA TYR A 9 4.31 0.49 -4.79
C TYR A 9 5.27 1.61 -5.17
N ALA A 10 6.12 1.97 -4.21
CA ALA A 10 7.26 2.87 -4.40
C ALA A 10 8.46 2.19 -3.73
N THR A 11 9.12 1.31 -4.47
CA THR A 11 10.19 0.47 -3.96
C THR A 11 11.05 -0.04 -5.11
N SER A 12 12.33 -0.27 -4.84
CA SER A 12 13.23 -1.01 -5.74
C SER A 12 13.33 -2.49 -5.35
N LYS A 13 12.65 -2.90 -4.27
CA LYS A 13 12.79 -4.25 -3.72
C LYS A 13 11.81 -5.21 -4.39
N LYS A 14 12.33 -6.23 -5.06
CA LYS A 14 11.51 -7.26 -5.70
C LYS A 14 10.56 -7.95 -4.75
N LYS A 15 10.97 -8.15 -3.49
CA LYS A 15 10.13 -8.77 -2.47
C LYS A 15 8.83 -7.98 -2.27
N MET A 16 8.91 -6.65 -2.19
CA MET A 16 7.73 -5.79 -2.03
C MET A 16 6.81 -5.87 -3.25
N ILE A 17 7.39 -5.88 -4.45
CA ILE A 17 6.62 -6.00 -5.69
C ILE A 17 5.93 -7.36 -5.76
N ASN A 18 6.63 -8.42 -5.35
CA ASN A 18 6.04 -9.76 -5.30
C ASN A 18 4.89 -9.83 -4.30
N ILE A 19 5.00 -9.15 -3.17
CA ILE A 19 3.92 -9.06 -2.19
C ILE A 19 2.71 -8.34 -2.78
N ALA A 20 2.93 -7.25 -3.50
CA ALA A 20 1.84 -6.52 -4.17
C ALA A 20 1.08 -7.43 -5.14
N ASN A 21 1.80 -8.21 -5.93
CA ASN A 21 1.19 -9.17 -6.85
C ASN A 21 0.46 -10.30 -6.13
N MET A 22 0.98 -10.74 -4.98
CA MET A 22 0.33 -11.74 -4.14
C MET A 22 -1.02 -11.23 -3.62
N ILE A 23 -1.07 -9.98 -3.19
CA ILE A 23 -2.32 -9.34 -2.73
C ILE A 23 -3.32 -9.24 -3.89
N LYS A 24 -2.84 -8.90 -5.09
CA LYS A 24 -3.67 -8.88 -6.30
C LYS A 24 -4.33 -10.25 -6.52
N GLU A 25 -3.55 -11.33 -6.44
CA GLU A 25 -4.06 -12.68 -6.66
C GLU A 25 -5.04 -13.11 -5.56
N GLN A 26 -4.71 -12.81 -4.31
CA GLN A 26 -5.57 -13.11 -3.16
C GLN A 26 -6.96 -12.50 -3.30
N ASN A 27 -7.04 -11.29 -3.85
CA ASN A 27 -8.28 -10.53 -3.96
C ASN A 27 -8.86 -10.53 -5.37
N ASN A 28 -8.28 -11.28 -6.28
CA ASN A 28 -8.78 -11.44 -7.64
C ASN A 28 -8.90 -10.11 -8.39
N LEU A 29 -7.88 -9.26 -8.24
CA LEU A 29 -7.89 -7.93 -8.83
C LEU A 29 -7.54 -7.95 -10.32
N ALA A 30 -7.96 -6.91 -11.05
CA ALA A 30 -7.59 -6.71 -12.45
C ALA A 30 -6.05 -6.57 -12.57
N PHE A 31 -5.52 -6.89 -13.76
CA PHE A 31 -4.07 -6.86 -13.93
C PHE A 31 -3.47 -5.46 -13.73
N ASN A 32 -4.23 -4.40 -14.03
CA ASN A 32 -3.78 -3.02 -13.85
C ASN A 32 -3.98 -2.49 -12.42
N ALA A 33 -4.47 -3.32 -11.51
CA ALA A 33 -4.66 -2.93 -10.11
C ALA A 33 -3.33 -2.77 -9.36
N VAL A 34 -2.26 -3.42 -9.83
CA VAL A 34 -0.92 -3.27 -9.26
C VAL A 34 -0.08 -2.41 -10.19
N ASP A 35 0.50 -1.33 -9.65
CA ASP A 35 1.34 -0.42 -10.42
C ASP A 35 2.31 0.30 -9.48
N CYS A 36 3.30 0.98 -10.07
CA CYS A 36 4.22 1.83 -9.31
C CYS A 36 3.60 3.20 -9.03
N ILE A 37 4.24 3.97 -8.17
CA ILE A 37 3.88 5.36 -7.88
C ILE A 37 4.83 6.29 -8.65
N PRO A 38 4.34 7.23 -9.47
CA PRO A 38 2.93 7.46 -9.81
C PRO A 38 2.41 6.42 -10.81
N PRO A 39 1.14 5.99 -10.65
CA PRO A 39 0.58 4.98 -11.53
C PRO A 39 0.21 5.55 -12.90
N ALA A 40 0.14 4.66 -13.91
CA ALA A 40 -0.29 5.03 -15.26
C ALA A 40 -1.72 5.57 -15.29
N TYR A 41 -2.58 5.02 -14.44
CA TYR A 41 -3.98 5.44 -14.30
C TYR A 41 -4.22 5.98 -12.91
N SER A 42 -4.81 7.16 -12.80
CA SER A 42 -5.12 7.78 -11.51
C SER A 42 -6.13 6.95 -10.73
N CYS A 43 -6.03 7.01 -9.41
CA CYS A 43 -7.05 6.43 -8.54
C CYS A 43 -8.35 7.21 -8.70
N ASP A 44 -9.46 6.50 -8.81
CA ASP A 44 -10.78 7.09 -8.91
C ASP A 44 -11.80 6.19 -8.21
N LYS A 45 -12.41 6.72 -7.16
CA LYS A 45 -13.44 6.01 -6.39
C LYS A 45 -12.98 4.64 -5.89
N GLU A 46 -11.71 4.53 -5.53
CA GLU A 46 -11.19 3.29 -4.96
C GLU A 46 -11.75 3.09 -3.54
N ARG A 47 -12.21 1.89 -3.25
CA ARG A 47 -12.67 1.56 -1.89
C ARG A 47 -11.49 1.50 -0.93
N ILE A 48 -10.37 0.94 -1.39
CA ILE A 48 -9.12 0.82 -0.63
C ILE A 48 -7.93 0.89 -1.58
N VAL A 49 -6.93 1.67 -1.21
CA VAL A 49 -5.62 1.68 -1.87
C VAL A 49 -4.58 1.22 -0.85
N ILE A 50 -3.85 0.18 -1.18
CA ILE A 50 -2.72 -0.28 -0.35
C ILE A 50 -1.45 0.31 -0.95
N LEU A 51 -0.68 1.02 -0.13
CA LEU A 51 0.59 1.61 -0.54
C LEU A 51 1.73 0.77 0.03
N ALA A 52 2.54 0.19 -0.86
CA ALA A 52 3.71 -0.62 -0.50
C ALA A 52 4.97 0.21 -0.74
N ILE A 53 5.55 0.75 0.32
CA ILE A 53 6.59 1.78 0.21
C ILE A 53 7.84 1.36 0.98
N SER A 54 8.99 1.50 0.33
CA SER A 54 10.31 1.36 0.96
C SER A 54 10.87 2.76 1.24
N ALA A 55 10.97 3.14 2.51
CA ALA A 55 11.47 4.44 2.92
C ALA A 55 11.89 4.44 4.39
N LYS A 56 12.86 5.28 4.72
CA LYS A 56 13.29 5.54 6.11
C LYS A 56 13.15 7.03 6.39
N GLY A 57 12.41 7.38 7.44
CA GLY A 57 12.14 8.78 7.77
C GLY A 57 11.21 9.43 6.77
N ASN A 58 11.73 10.37 5.99
CA ASN A 58 10.92 11.08 5.00
C ASN A 58 10.79 10.29 3.70
N VAL A 59 9.63 10.38 3.06
CA VAL A 59 9.39 9.74 1.76
C VAL A 59 9.86 10.63 0.62
N SER A 60 10.04 10.03 -0.56
CA SER A 60 10.45 10.76 -1.76
C SER A 60 9.39 11.78 -2.18
N ASP A 61 9.82 12.75 -3.00
CA ASP A 61 8.91 13.79 -3.50
C ASP A 61 7.77 13.21 -4.32
N SER A 62 8.03 12.20 -5.15
CA SER A 62 6.98 11.58 -5.96
C SER A 62 5.92 10.89 -5.10
N VAL A 63 6.32 10.22 -4.03
CA VAL A 63 5.38 9.61 -3.08
C VAL A 63 4.58 10.69 -2.36
N ARG A 64 5.25 11.75 -1.90
CA ARG A 64 4.60 12.85 -1.19
C ARG A 64 3.56 13.53 -2.06
N LEU A 65 3.92 13.85 -3.30
CA LEU A 65 3.00 14.50 -4.24
C LEU A 65 1.80 13.61 -4.56
N PHE A 66 2.04 12.33 -4.76
CA PHE A 66 0.97 11.37 -5.02
C PHE A 66 0.00 11.30 -3.83
N CYS A 67 0.53 11.18 -2.61
CA CYS A 67 -0.30 11.07 -1.41
C CYS A 67 -1.12 12.33 -1.15
N ARG A 68 -0.60 13.50 -1.47
CA ARG A 68 -1.34 14.77 -1.33
C ARG A 68 -2.61 14.80 -2.17
N GLU A 69 -2.64 14.05 -3.25
CA GLU A 69 -3.78 14.02 -4.17
C GLU A 69 -4.79 12.94 -3.84
N LEU A 70 -4.48 12.06 -2.88
CA LEU A 70 -5.40 10.98 -2.48
C LEU A 70 -6.46 11.50 -1.51
N ASN A 71 -7.46 12.21 -2.05
CA ASN A 71 -8.62 12.62 -1.27
C ASN A 71 -9.64 11.47 -1.18
N LYS A 72 -10.71 11.67 -0.44
CA LYS A 72 -11.75 10.66 -0.23
C LYS A 72 -12.43 10.20 -1.52
N THR A 73 -12.50 11.07 -2.52
CA THR A 73 -13.11 10.73 -3.81
C THR A 73 -12.23 9.77 -4.59
N ARG A 74 -10.92 9.94 -4.52
CA ARG A 74 -9.97 9.07 -5.22
C ARG A 74 -9.75 7.76 -4.49
N ALA A 75 -9.65 7.82 -3.15
CA ALA A 75 -9.45 6.65 -2.31
C ALA A 75 -10.21 6.84 -1.00
N GLN A 76 -11.22 6.02 -0.77
CA GLN A 76 -12.01 6.11 0.45
C GLN A 76 -11.20 5.70 1.68
N ASN A 77 -10.35 4.69 1.52
CA ASN A 77 -9.45 4.19 2.57
C ASN A 77 -8.06 3.97 1.98
N VAL A 78 -7.03 4.16 2.80
CA VAL A 78 -5.64 3.86 2.43
C VAL A 78 -4.99 3.07 3.55
N ALA A 79 -4.35 1.97 3.22
CA ALA A 79 -3.57 1.15 4.14
C ALA A 79 -2.11 1.15 3.74
N LEU A 80 -1.21 1.07 4.71
CA LEU A 80 0.22 1.18 4.49
C LEU A 80 0.94 -0.13 4.77
N MET A 81 1.79 -0.53 3.83
CA MET A 81 2.76 -1.60 3.98
C MET A 81 4.14 -0.97 3.82
N ILE A 82 4.95 -1.01 4.87
CA ILE A 82 6.20 -0.24 4.94
C ILE A 82 7.40 -1.16 5.09
N ASP A 83 8.34 -1.03 4.17
CA ASP A 83 9.69 -1.54 4.32
C ASP A 83 10.55 -0.35 4.77
N GLY A 84 10.66 -0.18 6.09
CA GLY A 84 11.34 0.97 6.65
C GLY A 84 11.02 1.13 8.13
N ASP A 85 10.83 2.38 8.55
CA ASP A 85 10.65 2.69 9.96
C ASP A 85 9.31 3.39 10.24
N ILE A 86 9.03 3.56 11.53
CA ILE A 86 7.81 4.21 12.00
C ILE A 86 7.76 5.69 11.57
N GLY A 87 8.93 6.32 11.41
CA GLY A 87 9.01 7.72 10.94
C GLY A 87 8.44 7.86 9.54
N ALA A 88 8.78 6.93 8.63
CA ALA A 88 8.23 6.92 7.27
C ALA A 88 6.71 6.72 7.29
N ALA A 89 6.24 5.76 8.09
CA ALA A 89 4.80 5.50 8.21
C ALA A 89 4.05 6.74 8.72
N ASN A 90 4.56 7.40 9.75
CA ASN A 90 3.94 8.58 10.33
C ASN A 90 3.94 9.75 9.36
N ASN A 91 5.01 9.92 8.59
CA ASN A 91 5.10 10.95 7.57
C ASN A 91 4.01 10.77 6.51
N ILE A 92 3.85 9.55 6.01
CA ILE A 92 2.82 9.24 5.01
C ILE A 92 1.42 9.42 5.60
N LYS A 93 1.18 8.92 6.81
CA LYS A 93 -0.13 9.06 7.48
C LYS A 93 -0.54 10.53 7.59
N SER A 94 0.38 11.39 7.97
CA SER A 94 0.13 12.81 8.11
C SER A 94 -0.30 13.44 6.79
N ILE A 95 0.41 13.13 5.71
CA ILE A 95 0.10 13.64 4.37
C ILE A 95 -1.28 13.16 3.91
N LEU A 96 -1.58 11.88 4.09
CA LEU A 96 -2.85 11.29 3.69
C LEU A 96 -4.02 11.85 4.49
N ALA A 97 -3.83 12.09 5.79
CA ALA A 97 -4.86 12.68 6.64
C ALA A 97 -5.21 14.09 6.15
N GLU A 98 -4.21 14.89 5.79
CA GLU A 98 -4.44 16.22 5.22
C GLU A 98 -5.16 16.15 3.87
N ALA A 99 -4.88 15.13 3.07
CA ALA A 99 -5.55 14.94 1.78
C ALA A 99 -7.03 14.53 1.94
N GLY A 100 -7.40 13.96 3.08
CA GLY A 100 -8.79 13.70 3.42
C GLY A 100 -9.24 12.25 3.36
N THR A 101 -8.38 11.34 2.90
CA THR A 101 -8.70 9.91 2.90
C THR A 101 -8.70 9.34 4.33
N ASN A 102 -9.40 8.22 4.53
CA ASN A 102 -9.34 7.50 5.80
C ASN A 102 -8.11 6.60 5.82
N VAL A 103 -7.20 6.81 6.76
CA VAL A 103 -5.98 6.02 6.88
C VAL A 103 -6.21 4.90 7.88
N ILE A 104 -5.92 3.67 7.46
CA ILE A 104 -6.02 2.50 8.33
C ILE A 104 -4.91 2.57 9.38
N ASP A 105 -5.26 2.40 10.65
CA ASP A 105 -4.30 2.54 11.76
C ASP A 105 -3.20 1.48 11.74
N GLU A 106 -3.56 0.24 11.45
CA GLU A 106 -2.63 -0.88 11.48
C GLU A 106 -1.72 -0.87 10.25
N VAL A 107 -0.46 -0.45 10.45
CA VAL A 107 0.57 -0.50 9.41
C VAL A 107 1.22 -1.87 9.43
N LEU A 108 1.41 -2.47 8.26
CA LEU A 108 2.19 -3.70 8.14
C LEU A 108 3.63 -3.36 7.79
N TYR A 109 4.55 -3.74 8.67
CA TYR A 109 5.99 -3.57 8.42
C TYR A 109 6.55 -4.85 7.81
N VAL A 110 7.23 -4.70 6.68
CA VAL A 110 7.84 -5.81 5.95
C VAL A 110 9.33 -5.58 5.85
N LYS A 111 10.13 -6.59 6.19
CA LYS A 111 11.58 -6.51 6.02
C LYS A 111 11.98 -7.02 4.66
N CYS A 112 12.59 -6.16 3.84
CA CYS A 112 13.16 -6.52 2.56
C CYS A 112 14.68 -6.43 2.65
N GLY A 113 15.37 -7.55 2.40
CA GLY A 113 16.82 -7.56 2.37
C GLY A 113 17.36 -6.90 1.11
N LEU A 114 18.69 -6.72 1.05
CA LEU A 114 19.37 -6.19 -0.13
C LEU A 114 19.25 -7.15 -1.32
N PHE A 115 19.22 -8.44 -1.03
CA PHE A 115 19.11 -9.49 -2.04
C PHE A 115 17.97 -10.42 -1.66
N GLY A 116 17.34 -10.99 -2.69
CA GLY A 116 16.27 -11.94 -2.49
C GLY A 116 14.91 -11.32 -2.69
N SER A 117 14.02 -12.15 -3.18
CA SER A 117 12.64 -11.76 -3.51
C SER A 117 11.63 -12.71 -2.89
N SER A 118 12.10 -13.66 -2.08
CA SER A 118 11.28 -14.71 -1.49
C SER A 118 10.44 -14.17 -0.33
N VAL A 119 9.20 -14.60 -0.30
CA VAL A 119 8.29 -14.36 0.81
C VAL A 119 8.10 -15.70 1.51
N SER A 120 8.45 -15.79 2.79
CA SER A 120 8.32 -17.05 3.54
C SER A 120 6.84 -17.41 3.75
N PRO A 121 6.52 -18.69 4.03
CA PRO A 121 5.14 -19.07 4.35
C PRO A 121 4.54 -18.30 5.52
N ASP A 122 5.34 -18.02 6.56
CA ASP A 122 4.88 -17.25 7.71
C ASP A 122 4.58 -15.79 7.32
N GLU A 123 5.44 -15.18 6.50
CA GLU A 123 5.21 -13.84 5.98
C GLU A 123 3.94 -13.79 5.12
N LYS A 124 3.75 -14.78 4.25
CA LYS A 124 2.54 -14.86 3.42
C LYS A 124 1.29 -14.93 4.29
N ALA A 125 1.31 -15.72 5.35
CA ALA A 125 0.18 -15.85 6.26
C ALA A 125 -0.10 -14.53 6.97
N GLN A 126 0.92 -13.82 7.43
CA GLN A 126 0.78 -12.53 8.11
C GLN A 126 0.24 -11.46 7.18
N ILE A 127 0.75 -11.41 5.95
CA ILE A 127 0.29 -10.44 4.94
C ILE A 127 -1.16 -10.71 4.59
N SER A 128 -1.50 -11.96 4.31
CA SER A 128 -2.86 -12.36 3.97
C SER A 128 -3.85 -12.01 5.08
N ALA A 129 -3.49 -12.29 6.34
CA ALA A 129 -4.31 -11.97 7.49
C ALA A 129 -4.49 -10.46 7.69
N TRP A 130 -3.42 -9.69 7.46
CA TRP A 130 -3.50 -8.23 7.54
C TRP A 130 -4.44 -7.66 6.47
N VAL A 131 -4.34 -8.15 5.23
CA VAL A 131 -5.23 -7.72 4.15
C VAL A 131 -6.68 -8.03 4.51
N ASP A 132 -6.96 -9.21 5.07
CA ASP A 132 -8.30 -9.58 5.50
C ASP A 132 -8.83 -8.63 6.59
N ARG A 133 -7.98 -8.26 7.55
CA ARG A 133 -8.35 -7.29 8.59
C ARG A 133 -8.63 -5.90 8.01
N VAL A 134 -7.80 -5.46 7.07
CA VAL A 134 -7.99 -4.18 6.40
C VAL A 134 -9.33 -4.15 5.69
N VAL A 135 -9.62 -5.17 4.89
CA VAL A 135 -10.88 -5.27 4.13
C VAL A 135 -12.09 -5.34 5.06
N ALA A 136 -11.96 -6.00 6.21
CA ALA A 136 -13.04 -6.13 7.18
C ALA A 136 -13.35 -4.81 7.92
N ASN A 137 -12.43 -3.85 7.92
CA ASN A 137 -12.54 -2.62 8.71
C ASN A 137 -12.60 -1.35 7.87
N LEU A 138 -13.02 -1.44 6.62
CA LEU A 138 -13.15 -0.27 5.74
C LEU A 138 -14.28 0.66 6.19
N LYS A 139 -14.03 1.94 6.00
CA LYS A 139 -15.05 2.99 6.26
C LYS A 139 -15.75 3.43 4.98
#